data_18b1c03883662d3f6d1bc9e1ceea83de
#
_entry.id   18b1c03883662d3f6d1bc9e1ceea83de
#
_cell.length_a   1.000
_cell.length_b   1.000
_cell.length_c   1.000
_cell.angle_alpha   90.00
_cell.angle_beta   90.00
_cell.angle_gamma   90.00
#
_symmetry.space_group_name_H-M   'P 1'
#
loop_
_entity.id
_entity.type
_entity.pdbx_description
1 polymer ?
#
loop_
_entity_poly.entity_id
_entity_poly.type
_entity_poly.pdbx_seq_one_letter_code
_entity_poly.pdbx_strand_id
1 'polypeptide(L)'
;QYMLGICYYDGDGLEQNYEQAAEWFQKAAEQGHSAAQYWIGECYLLGNGVDPDEAKAVEWFLKSAIQGDEDAENRLGDCNLYGWGVDKNPELSVDWYRKSAVKECADAQYNLGLCYWLGNGVKENESIAALWFKRAADQNHADAQESLAVCYYYGQGLQKDWREASKWFEKSAKQGNARAQAFLGRSYLYGHGVNEDDAQAVYWLQQGVAQGDDVAQYELGICY
;
A
#
# COMPACT_ATOMS: atom_id res chain seq x y z
N GLN A 1 9.98 7.43 25.88
CA GLN A 1 10.82 7.97 24.80
C GLN A 1 10.16 7.77 23.44
N TYR A 2 9.80 6.55 23.09
CA TYR A 2 9.12 6.25 21.80
C TYR A 2 7.85 7.09 21.62
N MET A 3 6.93 7.11 22.59
CA MET A 3 5.71 7.92 22.53
C MET A 3 5.97 9.41 22.37
N LEU A 4 7.04 9.92 23.00
CA LEU A 4 7.42 11.33 22.83
C LEU A 4 7.93 11.59 21.40
N GLY A 5 8.65 10.63 20.83
CA GLY A 5 9.04 10.67 19.42
C GLY A 5 7.81 10.76 18.49
N ILE A 6 6.77 9.94 18.71
CA ILE A 6 5.50 10.01 17.98
C ILE A 6 4.82 11.37 18.13
N CYS A 7 4.72 11.92 19.37
CA CYS A 7 4.12 13.23 19.59
C CYS A 7 4.83 14.34 18.80
N TYR A 8 6.17 14.32 18.73
CA TYR A 8 6.91 15.27 17.90
C TYR A 8 6.76 15.00 16.41
N TYR A 9 6.67 13.74 15.98
CA TYR A 9 6.54 13.34 14.58
C TYR A 9 5.20 13.77 14.00
N ASP A 10 4.11 13.54 14.74
CA ASP A 10 2.74 13.85 14.32
C ASP A 10 2.29 15.27 14.68
N GLY A 11 2.97 15.93 15.63
CA GLY A 11 2.55 17.21 16.19
C GLY A 11 1.37 17.07 17.16
N ASP A 12 1.19 15.89 17.76
CA ASP A 12 0.09 15.64 18.69
C ASP A 12 0.40 16.17 20.11
N GLY A 13 -0.28 17.24 20.47
CA GLY A 13 -0.07 17.94 21.74
C GLY A 13 1.22 18.76 21.84
N LEU A 14 2.07 18.75 20.82
CA LEU A 14 3.32 19.49 20.69
C LEU A 14 3.40 20.08 19.25
N GLU A 15 4.27 21.06 19.06
CA GLU A 15 4.63 21.51 17.70
C GLU A 15 5.41 20.39 17.00
N GLN A 16 5.00 20.08 15.75
CA GLN A 16 5.68 19.05 14.95
C GLN A 16 7.15 19.38 14.75
N ASN A 17 8.01 18.44 15.07
CA ASN A 17 9.45 18.59 14.95
C ASN A 17 10.13 17.25 14.68
N TYR A 18 10.51 17.02 13.43
CA TYR A 18 11.14 15.77 13.00
C TYR A 18 12.53 15.55 13.61
N GLU A 19 13.31 16.61 13.88
CA GLU A 19 14.63 16.47 14.53
C GLU A 19 14.47 15.93 15.95
N GLN A 20 13.53 16.50 16.73
CA GLN A 20 13.23 16.00 18.06
C GLN A 20 12.63 14.59 18.02
N ALA A 21 11.76 14.30 17.05
CA ALA A 21 11.22 12.95 16.87
C ALA A 21 12.32 11.92 16.63
N ALA A 22 13.23 12.19 15.69
CA ALA A 22 14.35 11.31 15.38
C ALA A 22 15.28 11.10 16.57
N GLU A 23 15.59 12.15 17.35
CA GLU A 23 16.39 12.02 18.59
C GLU A 23 15.72 11.08 19.62
N TRP A 24 14.40 11.19 19.80
CA TRP A 24 13.67 10.35 20.75
C TRP A 24 13.52 8.91 20.24
N PHE A 25 13.28 8.73 18.94
CA PHE A 25 13.29 7.40 18.34
C PHE A 25 14.66 6.74 18.45
N GLN A 26 15.75 7.47 18.18
CA GLN A 26 17.11 6.97 18.30
C GLN A 26 17.40 6.48 19.73
N LYS A 27 17.08 7.30 20.75
CA LYS A 27 17.28 6.95 22.17
C LYS A 27 16.48 5.71 22.58
N ALA A 28 15.28 5.52 22.05
CA ALA A 28 14.47 4.34 22.34
C ALA A 28 14.97 3.10 21.56
N ALA A 29 15.37 3.29 20.31
CA ALA A 29 15.88 2.25 19.43
C ALA A 29 17.19 1.64 19.94
N GLU A 30 18.09 2.46 20.48
CA GLU A 30 19.34 2.03 21.11
C GLU A 30 19.11 1.16 22.36
N GLN A 31 17.97 1.33 23.02
CA GLN A 31 17.54 0.47 24.13
C GLN A 31 16.81 -0.79 23.69
N GLY A 32 16.72 -1.04 22.37
CA GLY A 32 16.12 -2.24 21.82
C GLY A 32 14.60 -2.16 21.59
N HIS A 33 13.97 -0.98 21.68
CA HIS A 33 12.54 -0.85 21.41
C HIS A 33 12.24 -1.05 19.91
N SER A 34 11.54 -2.14 19.57
CA SER A 34 11.31 -2.57 18.17
C SER A 34 10.64 -1.49 17.32
N ALA A 35 9.50 -0.97 17.74
CA ALA A 35 8.82 0.08 16.98
C ALA A 35 9.66 1.37 16.84
N ALA A 36 10.51 1.71 17.82
CA ALA A 36 11.40 2.85 17.68
C ALA A 36 12.53 2.58 16.67
N GLN A 37 12.99 1.34 16.57
CA GLN A 37 13.95 0.93 15.53
C GLN A 37 13.33 1.03 14.12
N TYR A 38 12.08 0.65 13.96
CA TYR A 38 11.34 0.87 12.73
C TYR A 38 11.28 2.38 12.40
N TRP A 39 10.80 3.21 13.33
CA TRP A 39 10.61 4.65 13.09
C TRP A 39 11.91 5.42 12.83
N ILE A 40 13.01 5.09 13.51
CA ILE A 40 14.30 5.72 13.18
C ILE A 40 14.80 5.25 11.80
N GLY A 41 14.51 4.01 11.42
CA GLY A 41 14.73 3.54 10.05
C GLY A 41 13.95 4.38 9.03
N GLU A 42 12.67 4.67 9.27
CA GLU A 42 11.86 5.57 8.43
C GLU A 42 12.46 6.99 8.38
N CYS A 43 12.92 7.52 9.50
CA CYS A 43 13.58 8.81 9.54
C CYS A 43 14.82 8.86 8.63
N TYR A 44 15.68 7.85 8.67
CA TYR A 44 16.85 7.77 7.78
C TYR A 44 16.46 7.54 6.31
N LEU A 45 15.41 6.76 6.03
CA LEU A 45 14.96 6.50 4.65
C LEU A 45 14.41 7.77 4.01
N LEU A 46 13.62 8.56 4.75
CA LEU A 46 12.91 9.72 4.24
C LEU A 46 13.64 11.05 4.47
N GLY A 47 14.69 11.08 5.31
CA GLY A 47 15.36 12.30 5.71
C GLY A 47 14.56 13.15 6.72
N ASN A 48 13.69 12.53 7.49
CA ASN A 48 12.87 13.22 8.50
C ASN A 48 13.66 13.46 9.78
N GLY A 49 14.18 14.68 9.95
CA GLY A 49 14.94 15.11 11.12
C GLY A 49 16.38 14.57 11.22
N VAL A 50 16.82 13.83 10.21
CA VAL A 50 18.21 13.35 10.04
C VAL A 50 18.61 13.45 8.58
N ASP A 51 19.91 13.45 8.29
CA ASP A 51 20.36 13.32 6.91
C ASP A 51 19.96 11.94 6.36
N PRO A 52 19.39 11.87 5.14
CA PRO A 52 18.96 10.61 4.53
C PRO A 52 20.12 9.62 4.40
N ASP A 53 19.90 8.38 4.83
CA ASP A 53 20.88 7.30 4.76
C ASP A 53 20.16 5.96 4.65
N GLU A 54 19.95 5.49 3.42
CA GLU A 54 19.23 4.24 3.14
C GLU A 54 19.92 3.01 3.77
N ALA A 55 21.25 3.00 3.83
CA ALA A 55 21.97 1.87 4.44
C ALA A 55 21.71 1.80 5.94
N LYS A 56 21.74 2.95 6.64
CA LYS A 56 21.35 2.99 8.05
C LYS A 56 19.89 2.65 8.27
N ALA A 57 18.99 3.07 7.37
CA ALA A 57 17.59 2.68 7.44
C ALA A 57 17.44 1.16 7.44
N VAL A 58 18.11 0.47 6.52
CA VAL A 58 18.12 -1.00 6.44
C VAL A 58 18.69 -1.63 7.72
N GLU A 59 19.76 -1.11 8.29
CA GLU A 59 20.30 -1.62 9.55
C GLU A 59 19.30 -1.55 10.70
N TRP A 60 18.52 -0.47 10.79
CA TRP A 60 17.50 -0.31 11.81
C TRP A 60 16.27 -1.19 11.53
N PHE A 61 15.81 -1.29 10.28
CA PHE A 61 14.74 -2.21 9.92
C PHE A 61 15.11 -3.67 10.22
N LEU A 62 16.36 -4.08 9.98
CA LEU A 62 16.82 -5.43 10.33
C LEU A 62 16.75 -5.68 11.85
N LYS A 63 17.17 -4.71 12.68
CA LYS A 63 17.07 -4.85 14.14
C LYS A 63 15.63 -4.99 14.62
N SER A 64 14.70 -4.23 14.01
CA SER A 64 13.27 -4.31 14.32
C SER A 64 12.66 -5.63 13.84
N ALA A 65 12.95 -6.02 12.60
CA ALA A 65 12.42 -7.26 11.99
C ALA A 65 12.90 -8.53 12.72
N ILE A 66 14.12 -8.56 13.27
CA ILE A 66 14.61 -9.66 14.11
C ILE A 66 13.75 -9.83 15.36
N GLN A 67 13.15 -8.77 15.87
CA GLN A 67 12.22 -8.80 17.00
C GLN A 67 10.78 -9.16 16.57
N GLY A 68 10.56 -9.33 15.28
CA GLY A 68 9.28 -9.76 14.74
C GLY A 68 8.33 -8.62 14.34
N ASP A 69 8.84 -7.42 14.15
CA ASP A 69 8.08 -6.27 13.69
C ASP A 69 7.70 -6.45 12.20
N GLU A 70 6.40 -6.54 11.91
CA GLU A 70 5.90 -6.80 10.58
C GLU A 70 6.07 -5.61 9.61
N ASP A 71 6.01 -4.38 10.13
CA ASP A 71 6.20 -3.18 9.29
C ASP A 71 7.67 -3.08 8.85
N ALA A 72 8.60 -3.38 9.74
CA ALA A 72 10.02 -3.45 9.39
C ALA A 72 10.32 -4.57 8.38
N GLU A 73 9.67 -5.73 8.51
CA GLU A 73 9.78 -6.80 7.51
C GLU A 73 9.24 -6.36 6.14
N ASN A 74 8.11 -5.65 6.12
CA ASN A 74 7.57 -5.09 4.87
C ASN A 74 8.55 -4.08 4.24
N ARG A 75 9.11 -3.15 5.03
CA ARG A 75 10.12 -2.20 4.54
C ARG A 75 11.39 -2.85 4.01
N LEU A 76 11.85 -3.93 4.63
CA LEU A 76 12.96 -4.72 4.09
C LEU A 76 12.59 -5.37 2.74
N GLY A 77 11.34 -5.74 2.56
CA GLY A 77 10.81 -6.14 1.26
C GLY A 77 10.97 -5.03 0.22
N ASP A 78 10.55 -3.80 0.54
CA ASP A 78 10.71 -2.63 -0.34
C ASP A 78 12.20 -2.36 -0.64
N CYS A 79 13.04 -2.31 0.39
CA CYS A 79 14.48 -2.06 0.24
C CYS A 79 15.13 -3.06 -0.74
N ASN A 80 14.79 -4.34 -0.64
CA ASN A 80 15.32 -5.36 -1.54
C ASN A 80 14.70 -5.29 -2.94
N LEU A 81 13.43 -4.90 -3.07
CA LEU A 81 12.77 -4.79 -4.37
C LEU A 81 13.31 -3.63 -5.20
N TYR A 82 13.53 -2.48 -4.54
CA TYR A 82 13.94 -1.25 -5.23
C TYR A 82 15.45 -0.98 -5.16
N GLY A 83 16.18 -1.62 -4.24
CA GLY A 83 17.61 -1.43 -4.05
C GLY A 83 17.94 -0.25 -3.13
N TRP A 84 17.05 0.07 -2.16
CA TRP A 84 17.29 1.15 -1.19
C TRP A 84 18.24 0.67 -0.10
N GLY A 85 19.43 1.21 -0.06
CA GLY A 85 20.47 0.90 0.92
C GLY A 85 21.06 -0.52 0.84
N VAL A 86 20.61 -1.33 -0.09
CA VAL A 86 21.09 -2.69 -0.37
C VAL A 86 21.07 -2.97 -1.88
N ASP A 87 21.81 -3.99 -2.31
CA ASP A 87 21.68 -4.45 -3.68
C ASP A 87 20.27 -4.99 -3.95
N LYS A 88 19.72 -4.63 -5.11
CA LYS A 88 18.38 -5.08 -5.52
C LYS A 88 18.32 -6.61 -5.60
N ASN A 89 17.38 -7.20 -4.87
CA ASN A 89 17.13 -8.63 -4.81
C ASN A 89 15.63 -8.92 -4.69
N PRO A 90 14.89 -9.04 -5.82
CA PRO A 90 13.46 -9.28 -5.79
C PRO A 90 13.05 -10.61 -5.12
N GLU A 91 13.88 -11.65 -5.21
CA GLU A 91 13.62 -12.94 -4.56
C GLU A 91 13.62 -12.78 -3.03
N LEU A 92 14.63 -12.07 -2.48
CA LEU A 92 14.70 -11.79 -1.05
C LEU A 92 13.58 -10.83 -0.60
N SER A 93 13.16 -9.91 -1.46
CA SER A 93 12.00 -9.03 -1.23
C SER A 93 10.73 -9.85 -0.96
N VAL A 94 10.46 -10.86 -1.80
CA VAL A 94 9.32 -11.76 -1.63
C VAL A 94 9.38 -12.51 -0.31
N ASP A 95 10.56 -12.95 0.13
CA ASP A 95 10.71 -13.64 1.41
C ASP A 95 10.40 -12.72 2.60
N TRP A 96 10.80 -11.46 2.53
CA TRP A 96 10.46 -10.47 3.55
C TRP A 96 8.96 -10.14 3.55
N TYR A 97 8.35 -9.85 2.38
CA TYR A 97 6.90 -9.63 2.31
C TYR A 97 6.10 -10.83 2.82
N ARG A 98 6.55 -12.07 2.52
CA ARG A 98 5.88 -13.27 3.01
C ARG A 98 5.92 -13.38 4.54
N LYS A 99 7.06 -13.07 5.16
CA LYS A 99 7.18 -13.05 6.64
C LYS A 99 6.20 -12.08 7.27
N SER A 100 6.13 -10.85 6.75
CA SER A 100 5.21 -9.83 7.21
C SER A 100 3.74 -10.18 6.91
N ALA A 101 3.43 -10.64 5.69
CA ALA A 101 2.07 -10.97 5.25
C ALA A 101 1.40 -12.09 6.07
N VAL A 102 2.16 -13.07 6.58
CA VAL A 102 1.62 -14.13 7.46
C VAL A 102 1.30 -13.64 8.87
N LYS A 103 1.81 -12.46 9.25
CA LYS A 103 1.46 -11.75 10.49
C LYS A 103 0.30 -10.77 10.30
N GLU A 104 -0.40 -10.88 9.18
CA GLU A 104 -1.57 -10.07 8.81
C GLU A 104 -1.26 -8.60 8.50
N CYS A 105 -0.01 -8.22 8.19
CA CYS A 105 0.30 -6.88 7.66
C CYS A 105 -0.36 -6.72 6.29
N ALA A 106 -1.31 -5.79 6.17
CA ALA A 106 -2.10 -5.60 4.95
C ALA A 106 -1.25 -5.08 3.79
N ASP A 107 -0.30 -4.17 4.06
CA ASP A 107 0.63 -3.64 3.05
C ASP A 107 1.52 -4.75 2.49
N ALA A 108 2.04 -5.62 3.35
CA ALA A 108 2.85 -6.75 2.92
C ALA A 108 2.05 -7.79 2.13
N GLN A 109 0.79 -8.03 2.49
CA GLN A 109 -0.11 -8.89 1.71
C GLN A 109 -0.36 -8.30 0.33
N TYR A 110 -0.60 -7.00 0.23
CA TYR A 110 -0.75 -6.31 -1.04
C TYR A 110 0.54 -6.37 -1.88
N ASN A 111 1.70 -6.04 -1.30
CA ASN A 111 2.99 -6.09 -1.96
C ASN A 111 3.34 -7.50 -2.45
N LEU A 112 3.06 -8.53 -1.65
CA LEU A 112 3.23 -9.92 -2.07
C LEU A 112 2.29 -10.30 -3.23
N GLY A 113 1.06 -9.80 -3.20
CA GLY A 113 0.12 -9.90 -4.31
C GLY A 113 0.68 -9.30 -5.60
N LEU A 114 1.26 -8.10 -5.53
CA LEU A 114 1.91 -7.44 -6.67
C LEU A 114 3.13 -8.24 -7.18
N CYS A 115 3.93 -8.83 -6.29
CA CYS A 115 5.04 -9.68 -6.70
C CYS A 115 4.56 -10.87 -7.56
N TYR A 116 3.47 -11.54 -7.16
CA TYR A 116 2.88 -12.61 -7.96
C TYR A 116 2.18 -12.13 -9.22
N TRP A 117 1.61 -10.93 -9.19
CA TRP A 117 0.94 -10.33 -10.35
C TRP A 117 1.91 -9.97 -11.47
N LEU A 118 3.08 -9.42 -11.10
CA LEU A 118 4.11 -8.92 -12.03
C LEU A 118 5.24 -9.92 -12.30
N GLY A 119 5.30 -11.03 -11.55
CA GLY A 119 6.43 -11.96 -11.64
C GLY A 119 7.73 -11.41 -11.03
N ASN A 120 7.64 -10.48 -10.08
CA ASN A 120 8.81 -9.88 -9.43
C ASN A 120 9.33 -10.79 -8.31
N GLY A 121 10.50 -11.40 -8.49
CA GLY A 121 11.12 -12.31 -7.53
C GLY A 121 10.43 -13.67 -7.37
N VAL A 122 9.32 -13.87 -8.06
CA VAL A 122 8.56 -15.14 -8.12
C VAL A 122 8.01 -15.33 -9.52
N LYS A 123 7.62 -16.55 -9.87
CA LYS A 123 6.88 -16.80 -11.11
C LYS A 123 5.51 -16.15 -11.02
N GLU A 124 5.14 -15.42 -12.07
CA GLU A 124 3.82 -14.82 -12.23
C GLU A 124 2.69 -15.84 -11.99
N ASN A 125 1.69 -15.43 -11.17
CA ASN A 125 0.54 -16.26 -10.87
C ASN A 125 -0.64 -15.38 -10.41
N GLU A 126 -1.54 -15.08 -11.34
CA GLU A 126 -2.72 -14.24 -11.08
C GLU A 126 -3.63 -14.79 -9.96
N SER A 127 -3.78 -16.12 -9.87
CA SER A 127 -4.64 -16.73 -8.83
C SER A 127 -4.06 -16.54 -7.42
N ILE A 128 -2.73 -16.64 -7.27
CA ILE A 128 -2.07 -16.39 -6.00
C ILE A 128 -2.11 -14.88 -5.70
N ALA A 129 -1.89 -14.03 -6.69
CA ALA A 129 -1.99 -12.58 -6.55
C ALA A 129 -3.38 -12.18 -6.03
N ALA A 130 -4.45 -12.65 -6.68
CA ALA A 130 -5.83 -12.37 -6.27
C ALA A 130 -6.15 -12.85 -4.84
N LEU A 131 -5.56 -13.98 -4.40
CA LEU A 131 -5.70 -14.45 -3.02
C LEU A 131 -5.08 -13.48 -2.01
N TRP A 132 -3.88 -12.96 -2.30
CA TRP A 132 -3.22 -12.00 -1.44
C TRP A 132 -3.90 -10.63 -1.46
N PHE A 133 -4.33 -10.15 -2.64
CA PHE A 133 -5.15 -8.94 -2.75
C PHE A 133 -6.43 -9.06 -1.91
N LYS A 134 -7.09 -10.24 -1.94
CA LYS A 134 -8.29 -10.45 -1.13
C LYS A 134 -8.02 -10.33 0.36
N ARG A 135 -6.92 -10.91 0.87
CA ARG A 135 -6.56 -10.81 2.29
C ARG A 135 -6.35 -9.35 2.72
N ALA A 136 -5.58 -8.59 1.95
CA ALA A 136 -5.38 -7.17 2.23
C ALA A 136 -6.67 -6.34 2.08
N ALA A 137 -7.49 -6.63 1.05
CA ALA A 137 -8.77 -5.97 0.81
C ALA A 137 -9.77 -6.21 1.95
N ASP A 138 -9.80 -7.41 2.52
CA ASP A 138 -10.64 -7.77 3.67
C ASP A 138 -10.21 -6.97 4.94
N GLN A 139 -8.97 -6.50 5.00
CA GLN A 139 -8.44 -5.59 6.03
C GLN A 139 -8.63 -4.10 5.68
N ASN A 140 -9.44 -3.80 4.68
CA ASN A 140 -9.75 -2.44 4.23
C ASN A 140 -8.59 -1.68 3.56
N HIS A 141 -7.58 -2.37 3.02
CA HIS A 141 -6.52 -1.76 2.24
C HIS A 141 -7.06 -1.29 0.87
N ALA A 142 -7.05 0.01 0.61
CA ALA A 142 -7.73 0.62 -0.54
C ALA A 142 -7.20 0.12 -1.90
N ASP A 143 -5.87 0.07 -2.07
CA ASP A 143 -5.26 -0.38 -3.34
C ASP A 143 -5.47 -1.88 -3.57
N ALA A 144 -5.50 -2.68 -2.49
CA ALA A 144 -5.82 -4.09 -2.61
C ALA A 144 -7.29 -4.34 -2.98
N GLN A 145 -8.21 -3.50 -2.49
CA GLN A 145 -9.62 -3.54 -2.91
C GLN A 145 -9.77 -3.21 -4.40
N GLU A 146 -9.05 -2.20 -4.89
CA GLU A 146 -9.01 -1.87 -6.32
C GLU A 146 -8.45 -3.04 -7.12
N SER A 147 -7.30 -3.58 -6.74
CA SER A 147 -6.64 -4.67 -7.45
C SER A 147 -7.49 -5.95 -7.47
N LEU A 148 -8.17 -6.27 -6.36
CA LEU A 148 -9.12 -7.38 -6.29
C LEU A 148 -10.33 -7.14 -7.21
N ALA A 149 -10.84 -5.90 -7.24
CA ALA A 149 -11.94 -5.53 -8.14
C ALA A 149 -11.54 -5.70 -9.61
N VAL A 150 -10.31 -5.32 -9.98
CA VAL A 150 -9.74 -5.55 -11.32
C VAL A 150 -9.68 -7.04 -11.65
N CYS A 151 -9.25 -7.88 -10.70
CA CYS A 151 -9.25 -9.33 -10.87
C CYS A 151 -10.65 -9.87 -11.21
N TYR A 152 -11.68 -9.45 -10.49
CA TYR A 152 -13.08 -9.82 -10.79
C TYR A 152 -13.58 -9.22 -12.09
N TYR A 153 -13.22 -7.97 -12.40
CA TYR A 153 -13.72 -7.26 -13.58
C TYR A 153 -13.27 -7.91 -14.89
N TYR A 154 -12.00 -8.32 -14.96
CA TYR A 154 -11.40 -8.94 -16.13
C TYR A 154 -11.41 -10.48 -16.09
N GLY A 155 -11.61 -11.08 -14.94
CA GLY A 155 -11.51 -12.53 -14.73
C GLY A 155 -10.07 -13.01 -14.64
N GLN A 156 -9.17 -12.19 -14.09
CA GLN A 156 -7.75 -12.49 -13.92
C GLN A 156 -7.49 -13.16 -12.57
N GLY A 157 -7.05 -14.41 -12.61
CA GLY A 157 -6.84 -15.22 -11.42
C GLY A 157 -8.10 -15.68 -10.68
N LEU A 158 -9.27 -15.08 -10.98
CA LEU A 158 -10.59 -15.38 -10.44
C LEU A 158 -11.60 -15.52 -11.58
N GLN A 159 -12.75 -16.14 -11.28
CA GLN A 159 -13.88 -16.11 -12.22
C GLN A 159 -14.40 -14.66 -12.36
N LYS A 160 -14.59 -14.22 -13.59
CA LYS A 160 -15.14 -12.89 -13.89
C LYS A 160 -16.50 -12.69 -13.22
N ASP A 161 -16.62 -11.61 -12.44
CA ASP A 161 -17.85 -11.22 -11.77
C ASP A 161 -17.90 -9.68 -11.60
N TRP A 162 -18.66 -9.03 -12.47
CA TRP A 162 -18.82 -7.58 -12.42
C TRP A 162 -19.53 -7.07 -11.17
N ARG A 163 -20.41 -7.89 -10.54
CA ARG A 163 -21.08 -7.49 -9.30
C ARG A 163 -20.11 -7.42 -8.14
N GLU A 164 -19.27 -8.45 -8.00
CA GLU A 164 -18.21 -8.43 -7.01
C GLU A 164 -17.20 -7.32 -7.33
N ALA A 165 -16.80 -7.14 -8.58
CA ALA A 165 -15.92 -6.04 -8.99
C ALA A 165 -16.46 -4.68 -8.56
N SER A 166 -17.72 -4.37 -8.87
CA SER A 166 -18.32 -3.07 -8.52
C SER A 166 -18.41 -2.84 -7.01
N LYS A 167 -18.68 -3.88 -6.21
CA LYS A 167 -18.66 -3.78 -4.74
C LYS A 167 -17.28 -3.41 -4.20
N TRP A 168 -16.23 -4.03 -4.74
CA TRP A 168 -14.86 -3.75 -4.30
C TRP A 168 -14.36 -2.40 -4.83
N PHE A 169 -14.70 -2.02 -6.08
CA PHE A 169 -14.45 -0.67 -6.57
C PHE A 169 -15.14 0.39 -5.69
N GLU A 170 -16.40 0.17 -5.28
CA GLU A 170 -17.11 1.11 -4.42
C GLU A 170 -16.42 1.30 -3.06
N LYS A 171 -15.93 0.22 -2.44
CA LYS A 171 -15.20 0.30 -1.17
C LYS A 171 -13.91 1.11 -1.32
N SER A 172 -13.12 0.82 -2.35
CA SER A 172 -11.88 1.52 -2.63
C SER A 172 -12.12 2.98 -3.03
N ALA A 173 -13.10 3.25 -3.89
CA ALA A 173 -13.48 4.60 -4.34
C ALA A 173 -13.91 5.51 -3.17
N LYS A 174 -14.65 4.97 -2.20
CA LYS A 174 -15.04 5.69 -0.97
C LYS A 174 -13.85 6.05 -0.08
N GLN A 175 -12.74 5.32 -0.18
CA GLN A 175 -11.47 5.64 0.48
C GLN A 175 -10.62 6.64 -0.32
N GLY A 176 -11.10 7.08 -1.50
CA GLY A 176 -10.42 8.09 -2.31
C GLY A 176 -9.52 7.53 -3.40
N ASN A 177 -9.44 6.20 -3.61
CA ASN A 177 -8.64 5.64 -4.69
C ASN A 177 -9.16 6.10 -6.06
N ALA A 178 -8.35 6.88 -6.79
CA ALA A 178 -8.74 7.53 -8.04
C ALA A 178 -9.10 6.52 -9.13
N ARG A 179 -8.33 5.45 -9.26
CA ARG A 179 -8.56 4.41 -10.26
C ARG A 179 -9.83 3.61 -9.97
N ALA A 180 -10.11 3.33 -8.70
CA ALA A 180 -11.37 2.71 -8.30
C ALA A 180 -12.58 3.61 -8.58
N GLN A 181 -12.45 4.94 -8.39
CA GLN A 181 -13.48 5.92 -8.76
C GLN A 181 -13.75 5.90 -10.26
N ALA A 182 -12.69 5.85 -11.10
CA ALA A 182 -12.83 5.74 -12.53
C ALA A 182 -13.57 4.46 -12.97
N PHE A 183 -13.16 3.30 -12.43
CA PHE A 183 -13.81 2.02 -12.74
C PHE A 183 -15.25 1.92 -12.22
N LEU A 184 -15.54 2.51 -11.06
CA LEU A 184 -16.90 2.58 -10.53
C LEU A 184 -17.80 3.45 -11.41
N GLY A 185 -17.30 4.63 -11.82
CA GLY A 185 -18.00 5.49 -12.76
C GLY A 185 -18.28 4.78 -14.08
N ARG A 186 -17.27 4.09 -14.63
CA ARG A 186 -17.43 3.23 -15.82
C ARG A 186 -18.46 2.11 -15.60
N SER A 187 -18.50 1.53 -14.40
CA SER A 187 -19.48 0.48 -14.07
C SER A 187 -20.90 1.01 -14.12
N TYR A 188 -21.15 2.23 -13.63
CA TYR A 188 -22.46 2.88 -13.74
C TYR A 188 -22.78 3.29 -15.17
N LEU A 189 -21.79 3.71 -15.97
CA LEU A 189 -22.02 4.13 -17.37
C LEU A 189 -22.46 2.95 -18.26
N TYR A 190 -21.93 1.75 -18.03
CA TYR A 190 -22.17 0.57 -18.88
C TYR A 190 -22.96 -0.55 -18.21
N GLY A 191 -23.49 -0.34 -17.02
CA GLY A 191 -24.24 -1.36 -16.28
C GLY A 191 -23.40 -2.58 -15.86
N HIS A 192 -22.10 -2.40 -15.63
CA HIS A 192 -21.21 -3.51 -15.25
C HIS A 192 -21.36 -3.83 -13.76
N GLY A 193 -22.26 -4.74 -13.43
CA GLY A 193 -22.50 -5.23 -12.06
C GLY A 193 -23.38 -4.33 -11.20
N VAL A 194 -23.73 -3.15 -11.67
CA VAL A 194 -24.69 -2.19 -11.12
C VAL A 194 -25.69 -1.81 -12.22
N ASN A 195 -26.83 -1.22 -11.86
CA ASN A 195 -27.73 -0.64 -12.86
C ASN A 195 -27.08 0.61 -13.45
N GLU A 196 -27.31 0.84 -14.75
CA GLU A 196 -26.88 2.08 -15.42
C GLU A 196 -27.44 3.30 -14.69
N ASP A 197 -26.57 4.29 -14.43
CA ASP A 197 -26.91 5.55 -13.79
C ASP A 197 -25.91 6.63 -14.20
N ASP A 198 -26.30 7.46 -15.16
CA ASP A 198 -25.44 8.52 -15.71
C ASP A 198 -25.02 9.54 -14.63
N ALA A 199 -25.88 9.83 -13.66
CA ALA A 199 -25.55 10.78 -12.59
C ALA A 199 -24.47 10.22 -11.67
N GLN A 200 -24.56 8.95 -11.29
CA GLN A 200 -23.52 8.26 -10.51
C GLN A 200 -22.23 8.10 -11.35
N ALA A 201 -22.34 7.78 -12.63
CA ALA A 201 -21.19 7.68 -13.51
C ALA A 201 -20.41 9.01 -13.54
N VAL A 202 -21.08 10.12 -13.87
CA VAL A 202 -20.46 11.45 -13.89
C VAL A 202 -19.87 11.84 -12.54
N TYR A 203 -20.59 11.59 -11.44
CA TYR A 203 -20.10 11.88 -10.08
C TYR A 203 -18.75 11.20 -9.80
N TRP A 204 -18.68 9.87 -9.98
CA TRP A 204 -17.46 9.14 -9.68
C TRP A 204 -16.31 9.43 -10.65
N LEU A 205 -16.62 9.63 -11.95
CA LEU A 205 -15.62 10.03 -12.93
C LEU A 205 -15.03 11.40 -12.62
N GLN A 206 -15.84 12.37 -12.17
CA GLN A 206 -15.33 13.69 -11.74
C GLN A 206 -14.38 13.59 -10.54
N GLN A 207 -14.66 12.69 -9.58
CA GLN A 207 -13.73 12.47 -8.45
C GLN A 207 -12.38 11.91 -8.94
N GLY A 208 -12.39 10.94 -9.86
CA GLY A 208 -11.16 10.40 -10.46
C GLY A 208 -10.40 11.44 -11.27
N VAL A 209 -11.11 12.25 -12.08
CA VAL A 209 -10.51 13.35 -12.87
C VAL A 209 -9.83 14.38 -11.97
N ALA A 210 -10.45 14.73 -10.84
CA ALA A 210 -9.88 15.68 -9.89
C ALA A 210 -8.54 15.22 -9.31
N GLN A 211 -8.26 13.92 -9.35
CA GLN A 211 -7.00 13.31 -8.94
C GLN A 211 -6.06 12.98 -10.13
N GLY A 212 -6.47 13.33 -11.36
CA GLY A 212 -5.64 13.16 -12.54
C GLY A 212 -5.71 11.78 -13.20
N ASP A 213 -6.67 10.91 -12.82
CA ASP A 213 -6.82 9.58 -13.42
C ASP A 213 -7.19 9.68 -14.91
N ASP A 214 -6.42 9.03 -15.77
CA ASP A 214 -6.55 9.08 -17.23
C ASP A 214 -7.78 8.31 -17.74
N VAL A 215 -8.14 7.21 -17.10
CA VAL A 215 -9.35 6.44 -17.42
C VAL A 215 -10.59 7.27 -17.11
N ALA A 216 -10.61 7.94 -15.94
CA ALA A 216 -11.70 8.84 -15.58
C ALA A 216 -11.84 10.00 -16.55
N GLN A 217 -10.73 10.61 -17.01
CA GLN A 217 -10.74 11.68 -17.99
C GLN A 217 -11.33 11.22 -19.33
N TYR A 218 -10.90 10.05 -19.79
CA TYR A 218 -11.41 9.46 -21.04
C TYR A 218 -12.91 9.15 -20.96
N GLU A 219 -13.36 8.46 -19.93
CA GLU A 219 -14.76 8.05 -19.78
C GLU A 219 -15.69 9.26 -19.53
N LEU A 220 -15.22 10.27 -18.78
CA LEU A 220 -15.98 11.51 -18.60
C LEU A 220 -16.15 12.28 -19.91
N GLY A 221 -15.12 12.25 -20.78
CA GLY A 221 -15.20 12.85 -22.13
C GLY A 221 -16.24 12.17 -23.03
N ILE A 222 -16.60 10.92 -22.77
CA ILE A 222 -17.67 10.22 -23.49
C ILE A 222 -19.06 10.68 -23.01
N CYS A 223 -19.18 11.09 -21.74
CA CYS A 223 -20.43 11.55 -21.15
C CYS A 223 -20.91 12.92 -21.67
N TYR A 224 -20.03 13.71 -22.32
CA TYR A 224 -20.31 15.03 -22.90
C TYR A 224 -20.35 15.02 -24.41
#